data_b0625a8125694d0cc10cd6f2805b72f4
#
_entry.id   b0625a8125694d0cc10cd6f2805b72f4
#
_cell.length_a   1.000
_cell.length_b   1.000
_cell.length_c   1.000
_cell.angle_alpha   90.00
_cell.angle_beta   90.00
_cell.angle_gamma   90.00
#
_symmetry.space_group_name_H-M   'P 1'
#
loop_
_entity.id
_entity.type
_entity.pdbx_description
1 polymer ?
#
loop_
_entity_poly.entity_id
_entity_poly.type
_entity_poly.pdbx_seq_one_letter_code
_entity_poly.pdbx_strand_id
1 'polypeptide(L)'
;LRKVSTLSSAVYKGVLSLLALKGSRDLQTGEMVNNRNDYHKDHVFPKSKADNYVSTKKDIDSILNMVWLTKSTNQNKGAKDPKKYFGEFESKYNGNRGVYIDVLQTHYINKIAYDAISDNDFDGFINERENLISTEIKEKIGWTENDKDDDTQDEDIDQLIQSFEGERLEFKSTFKKNLETQKSDEIIKFSVLKTIAGFLNAQGGTLIIGYNEKEKSVVGLEQDYQLMKMGDRDSFELEFWSYVESNIDKEIIKSNVDLEFEIVDGKELAVV
;
A
#
# COMPACT_ATOMS: atom_id res chain seq x y z
N LEU A 1 0.13 -5.26 -1.29
CA LEU A 1 1.49 -4.82 -0.85
C LEU A 1 2.18 -3.95 -1.90
N ARG A 2 1.87 -4.12 -3.20
CA ARG A 2 2.56 -3.42 -4.30
C ARG A 2 2.53 -1.89 -4.17
N LYS A 3 1.39 -1.31 -3.76
CA LYS A 3 1.22 0.15 -3.59
C LYS A 3 1.82 0.69 -2.27
N VAL A 4 2.29 -0.17 -1.38
CA VAL A 4 2.82 0.23 -0.07
C VAL A 4 4.23 0.80 -0.20
N SER A 5 4.36 2.12 -0.15
CA SER A 5 5.63 2.86 -0.30
C SER A 5 5.95 3.80 0.87
N THR A 6 4.97 4.02 1.75
CA THR A 6 5.10 4.98 2.86
C THR A 6 5.80 4.36 4.06
N LEU A 7 6.94 4.92 4.44
CA LEU A 7 7.79 4.44 5.55
C LEU A 7 7.10 4.39 6.92
N SER A 8 6.13 5.26 7.15
CA SER A 8 5.36 5.32 8.38
C SER A 8 4.28 4.26 8.47
N SER A 9 3.85 3.70 7.34
CA SER A 9 2.81 2.67 7.26
C SER A 9 3.14 1.46 8.14
N ALA A 10 2.16 0.98 8.89
CA ALA A 10 2.27 -0.24 9.69
C ALA A 10 2.62 -1.46 8.82
N VAL A 11 2.00 -1.56 7.64
CA VAL A 11 2.27 -2.63 6.66
C VAL A 11 3.71 -2.58 6.18
N TYR A 12 4.24 -1.38 5.85
CA TYR A 12 5.64 -1.22 5.45
C TYR A 12 6.60 -1.71 6.54
N LYS A 13 6.38 -1.28 7.78
CA LYS A 13 7.18 -1.71 8.94
C LYS A 13 7.03 -3.21 9.21
N GLY A 14 5.82 -3.75 9.07
CA GLY A 14 5.52 -5.17 9.21
C GLY A 14 6.32 -6.04 8.23
N VAL A 15 6.33 -5.69 6.95
CA VAL A 15 7.12 -6.42 5.93
C VAL A 15 8.62 -6.34 6.23
N LEU A 16 9.14 -5.17 6.64
CA LEU A 16 10.55 -5.07 7.06
C LEU A 16 10.88 -5.93 8.27
N SER A 17 9.95 -6.04 9.24
CA SER A 17 10.11 -6.91 10.40
C SER A 17 10.08 -8.38 9.99
N LEU A 18 9.25 -8.73 9.02
CA LEU A 18 9.18 -10.09 8.47
C LEU A 18 10.51 -10.51 7.84
N LEU A 19 11.14 -9.62 7.05
CA LEU A 19 12.48 -9.82 6.50
C LEU A 19 13.51 -10.06 7.61
N ALA A 20 13.45 -9.26 8.68
CA ALA A 20 14.36 -9.42 9.82
C ALA A 20 14.15 -10.74 10.57
N LEU A 21 12.88 -11.14 10.78
CA LEU A 21 12.51 -12.40 11.43
C LEU A 21 12.90 -13.62 10.60
N LYS A 22 12.88 -13.51 9.26
CA LYS A 22 13.35 -14.57 8.35
C LYS A 22 14.87 -14.76 8.40
N GLY A 23 15.57 -13.91 9.12
CA GLY A 23 17.03 -13.95 9.25
C GLY A 23 17.74 -13.52 7.99
N SER A 24 17.36 -12.35 7.45
CA SER A 24 17.97 -11.79 6.24
C SER A 24 19.49 -11.85 6.28
N ARG A 25 20.09 -12.37 5.21
CA ARG A 25 21.52 -12.52 5.03
C ARG A 25 22.03 -11.52 3.99
N ASP A 26 23.20 -10.98 4.18
CA ASP A 26 23.78 -10.04 3.20
C ASP A 26 23.91 -10.70 1.82
N LEU A 27 23.40 -10.04 0.79
CA LEU A 27 23.31 -10.61 -0.57
C LEU A 27 24.68 -10.90 -1.21
N GLN A 28 25.72 -10.21 -0.76
CA GLN A 28 27.07 -10.37 -1.31
C GLN A 28 27.91 -11.37 -0.52
N THR A 29 27.81 -11.37 0.80
CA THR A 29 28.67 -12.20 1.68
C THR A 29 27.95 -13.45 2.18
N GLY A 30 26.65 -13.48 2.19
CA GLY A 30 25.86 -14.56 2.75
C GLY A 30 25.85 -14.61 4.27
N GLU A 31 26.51 -13.67 4.94
CA GLU A 31 26.58 -13.61 6.38
C GLU A 31 25.27 -13.09 6.97
N MET A 32 24.87 -13.64 8.13
CA MET A 32 23.73 -13.09 8.87
C MET A 32 24.09 -11.68 9.35
N VAL A 33 23.19 -10.77 9.13
CA VAL A 33 23.39 -9.39 9.54
C VAL A 33 22.95 -9.25 11.00
N ASN A 34 23.93 -9.27 11.90
CA ASN A 34 23.72 -9.32 13.36
C ASN A 34 23.76 -7.97 14.06
N ASN A 35 24.16 -6.90 13.38
CA ASN A 35 24.30 -5.57 13.97
C ASN A 35 23.33 -4.58 13.32
N ARG A 36 22.34 -4.13 14.08
CA ARG A 36 21.30 -3.19 13.60
C ARG A 36 21.84 -1.89 13.03
N ASN A 37 23.04 -1.47 13.41
CA ASN A 37 23.65 -0.22 12.95
C ASN A 37 24.33 -0.32 11.58
N ASP A 38 24.54 -1.53 11.06
CA ASP A 38 25.20 -1.77 9.77
C ASP A 38 24.23 -2.04 8.62
N TYR A 39 22.92 -2.01 8.91
CA TYR A 39 21.89 -2.28 7.92
C TYR A 39 21.44 -1.04 7.18
N HIS A 40 21.38 -1.18 5.89
CA HIS A 40 20.70 -0.24 5.01
C HIS A 40 19.57 -0.96 4.29
N LYS A 41 18.34 -0.45 4.38
CA LYS A 41 17.34 -0.85 3.42
C LYS A 41 17.64 -0.15 2.12
N ASP A 42 17.61 -0.88 1.03
CA ASP A 42 17.82 -0.31 -0.28
C ASP A 42 16.99 -1.04 -1.33
N HIS A 43 16.78 -0.37 -2.44
CA HIS A 43 16.01 -0.88 -3.56
C HIS A 43 16.75 -2.02 -4.29
N VAL A 44 16.04 -3.08 -4.64
CA VAL A 44 16.55 -4.09 -5.58
C VAL A 44 16.73 -3.47 -6.95
N PHE A 45 15.68 -2.87 -7.50
CA PHE A 45 15.75 -2.06 -8.72
C PHE A 45 16.01 -0.61 -8.33
N PRO A 46 17.14 -0.01 -8.75
CA PRO A 46 17.59 1.26 -8.20
C PRO A 46 16.70 2.43 -8.59
N LYS A 47 16.32 3.24 -7.60
CA LYS A 47 15.47 4.42 -7.78
C LYS A 47 16.01 5.42 -8.82
N SER A 48 17.33 5.56 -8.91
CA SER A 48 17.97 6.45 -9.90
C SER A 48 17.74 6.03 -11.35
N LYS A 49 17.27 4.81 -11.58
CA LYS A 49 16.96 4.26 -12.90
C LYS A 49 15.49 3.86 -13.05
N ALA A 50 14.61 4.41 -12.22
CA ALA A 50 13.19 4.06 -12.21
C ALA A 50 12.55 4.09 -13.59
N ASP A 51 12.86 5.10 -14.40
CA ASP A 51 12.31 5.27 -15.75
C ASP A 51 12.61 4.07 -16.70
N ASN A 52 13.58 3.22 -16.35
CA ASN A 52 13.91 2.02 -17.13
C ASN A 52 13.02 0.80 -16.75
N TYR A 53 12.32 0.85 -15.63
CA TYR A 53 11.65 -0.31 -15.05
C TYR A 53 10.17 -0.12 -14.80
N VAL A 54 9.71 1.11 -14.54
CA VAL A 54 8.35 1.39 -14.12
C VAL A 54 7.75 2.55 -14.91
N SER A 55 6.44 2.47 -15.17
CA SER A 55 5.69 3.55 -15.82
C SER A 55 5.46 4.73 -14.88
N THR A 56 5.31 4.47 -13.59
CA THR A 56 5.12 5.50 -12.55
C THR A 56 6.26 5.45 -11.55
N LYS A 57 6.96 6.57 -11.36
CA LYS A 57 8.12 6.64 -10.42
C LYS A 57 7.79 6.23 -8.98
N LYS A 58 6.53 6.33 -8.56
CA LYS A 58 6.09 5.88 -7.22
C LYS A 58 6.21 4.36 -7.03
N ASP A 59 6.04 3.58 -8.10
CA ASP A 59 6.06 2.12 -8.02
C ASP A 59 7.43 1.58 -7.60
N ILE A 60 8.51 2.30 -7.92
CA ILE A 60 9.86 1.91 -7.54
C ILE A 60 10.08 1.92 -6.01
N ASP A 61 9.34 2.75 -5.27
CA ASP A 61 9.42 2.87 -3.82
C ASP A 61 8.58 1.82 -3.06
N SER A 62 7.93 0.90 -3.79
CA SER A 62 7.20 -0.21 -3.18
C SER A 62 8.06 -0.96 -2.16
N ILE A 63 7.45 -1.34 -1.03
CA ILE A 63 8.10 -2.19 -0.01
C ILE A 63 8.60 -3.51 -0.60
N LEU A 64 7.94 -4.00 -1.65
CA LEU A 64 8.35 -5.20 -2.38
C LEU A 64 9.66 -5.03 -3.14
N ASN A 65 10.12 -3.81 -3.39
CA ASN A 65 11.41 -3.51 -3.99
C ASN A 65 12.52 -3.29 -2.95
N MET A 66 12.26 -3.50 -1.65
CA MET A 66 13.21 -3.23 -0.58
C MET A 66 13.87 -4.50 -0.04
N VAL A 67 15.18 -4.44 0.21
CA VAL A 67 15.98 -5.48 0.88
C VAL A 67 16.87 -4.87 1.95
N TRP A 68 17.30 -5.71 2.90
CA TRP A 68 18.32 -5.33 3.86
C TRP A 68 19.72 -5.66 3.31
N LEU A 69 20.62 -4.69 3.33
CA LEU A 69 22.02 -4.84 2.89
C LEU A 69 22.95 -4.28 3.95
N THR A 70 24.17 -4.81 4.04
CA THR A 70 25.23 -4.12 4.76
C THR A 70 25.64 -2.84 4.03
N LYS A 71 26.24 -1.91 4.76
CA LYS A 71 26.75 -0.66 4.17
C LYS A 71 27.74 -0.93 3.04
N SER A 72 28.63 -1.91 3.21
CA SER A 72 29.63 -2.28 2.19
C SER A 72 28.96 -2.87 0.95
N THR A 73 28.00 -3.78 1.10
CA THR A 73 27.26 -4.36 -0.03
C THR A 73 26.45 -3.32 -0.76
N ASN A 74 25.80 -2.40 -0.03
CA ASN A 74 25.07 -1.29 -0.64
C ASN A 74 26.00 -0.37 -1.46
N GLN A 75 27.19 -0.06 -0.95
CA GLN A 75 28.19 0.70 -1.69
C GLN A 75 28.68 -0.04 -2.95
N ASN A 76 28.93 -1.35 -2.84
CA ASN A 76 29.37 -2.18 -3.98
C ASN A 76 28.28 -2.33 -5.04
N LYS A 77 27.02 -2.42 -4.63
CA LYS A 77 25.87 -2.40 -5.51
C LYS A 77 25.79 -1.09 -6.28
N GLY A 78 25.86 0.03 -5.56
CA GLY A 78 25.68 1.38 -6.14
C GLY A 78 24.39 1.49 -6.95
N ALA A 79 24.46 2.23 -8.06
CA ALA A 79 23.34 2.40 -9.01
C ALA A 79 23.43 1.42 -10.20
N LYS A 80 24.03 0.25 -10.02
CA LYS A 80 24.11 -0.75 -11.08
C LYS A 80 22.75 -1.35 -11.39
N ASP A 81 22.58 -1.84 -12.62
CA ASP A 81 21.39 -2.60 -12.97
C ASP A 81 21.29 -3.89 -12.15
N PRO A 82 20.08 -4.34 -11.77
CA PRO A 82 19.89 -5.54 -10.97
C PRO A 82 20.57 -6.75 -11.60
N LYS A 83 20.34 -7.03 -12.86
CA LYS A 83 21.02 -8.10 -13.60
C LYS A 83 22.53 -8.10 -13.40
N LYS A 84 23.15 -6.93 -13.44
CA LYS A 84 24.61 -6.80 -13.31
C LYS A 84 25.09 -7.11 -11.92
N TYR A 85 24.54 -6.43 -10.90
CA TYR A 85 25.10 -6.59 -9.56
C TYR A 85 24.71 -7.92 -8.89
N PHE A 86 23.55 -8.50 -9.22
CA PHE A 86 23.20 -9.84 -8.76
C PHE A 86 24.15 -10.89 -9.36
N GLY A 87 24.50 -10.77 -10.65
CA GLY A 87 25.48 -11.66 -11.29
C GLY A 87 26.89 -11.50 -10.67
N GLU A 88 27.31 -10.27 -10.33
CA GLU A 88 28.56 -10.01 -9.61
C GLU A 88 28.56 -10.63 -8.20
N PHE A 89 27.42 -10.60 -7.51
CA PHE A 89 27.29 -11.21 -6.19
C PHE A 89 27.25 -12.73 -6.28
N GLU A 90 26.46 -13.30 -7.19
CA GLU A 90 26.42 -14.76 -7.43
C GLU A 90 27.82 -15.34 -7.68
N SER A 91 28.66 -14.63 -8.44
CA SER A 91 30.03 -15.08 -8.74
C SER A 91 30.88 -15.29 -7.50
N LYS A 92 30.58 -14.62 -6.38
CA LYS A 92 31.29 -14.75 -5.10
C LYS A 92 30.97 -16.04 -4.34
N TYR A 93 29.93 -16.74 -4.78
CA TYR A 93 29.53 -18.04 -4.22
C TYR A 93 30.17 -19.23 -4.99
N ASN A 94 31.32 -19.01 -5.63
CA ASN A 94 32.07 -20.02 -6.38
C ASN A 94 31.23 -20.70 -7.47
N GLY A 95 30.31 -19.98 -8.08
CA GLY A 95 29.41 -20.50 -9.10
C GLY A 95 28.30 -21.42 -8.56
N ASN A 96 28.17 -21.55 -7.24
CA ASN A 96 27.09 -22.34 -6.64
C ASN A 96 25.81 -21.50 -6.55
N ARG A 97 25.06 -21.49 -7.65
CA ARG A 97 23.78 -20.79 -7.75
C ARG A 97 22.78 -21.24 -6.68
N GLY A 98 22.78 -22.52 -6.29
CA GLY A 98 21.87 -23.02 -5.24
C GLY A 98 22.10 -22.32 -3.90
N VAL A 99 23.34 -22.23 -3.47
CA VAL A 99 23.72 -21.52 -2.23
C VAL A 99 23.35 -20.04 -2.31
N TYR A 100 23.51 -19.42 -3.48
CA TYR A 100 23.11 -18.02 -3.66
C TYR A 100 21.60 -17.85 -3.56
N ILE A 101 20.83 -18.73 -4.19
CA ILE A 101 19.35 -18.72 -4.07
C ILE A 101 18.91 -18.90 -2.61
N ASP A 102 19.56 -19.75 -1.83
CA ASP A 102 19.25 -19.92 -0.39
C ASP A 102 19.46 -18.59 0.39
N VAL A 103 20.47 -17.80 0.04
CA VAL A 103 20.66 -16.45 0.60
C VAL A 103 19.53 -15.52 0.15
N LEU A 104 19.17 -15.52 -1.11
CA LEU A 104 18.10 -14.69 -1.67
C LEU A 104 16.74 -15.01 -1.06
N GLN A 105 16.46 -16.28 -0.74
CA GLN A 105 15.22 -16.71 -0.09
C GLN A 105 15.03 -16.08 1.30
N THR A 106 16.11 -15.68 1.99
CA THR A 106 16.00 -14.93 3.25
C THR A 106 15.41 -13.52 3.05
N HIS A 107 15.31 -13.08 1.81
CA HIS A 107 14.68 -11.83 1.38
C HIS A 107 13.39 -12.04 0.58
N TYR A 108 12.81 -13.24 0.61
CA TYR A 108 11.67 -13.62 -0.24
C TYR A 108 11.96 -13.43 -1.74
N ILE A 109 13.16 -13.82 -2.15
CA ILE A 109 13.57 -13.86 -3.55
C ILE A 109 13.91 -15.32 -3.87
N ASN A 110 12.97 -16.05 -4.44
CA ASN A 110 13.18 -17.42 -4.92
C ASN A 110 13.78 -17.42 -6.33
N LYS A 111 13.89 -18.60 -6.92
CA LYS A 111 14.44 -18.75 -8.27
C LYS A 111 13.65 -17.96 -9.33
N ILE A 112 12.32 -17.94 -9.25
CA ILE A 112 11.45 -17.21 -10.21
C ILE A 112 11.71 -15.71 -10.11
N ALA A 113 11.69 -15.16 -8.88
CA ALA A 113 11.99 -13.76 -8.65
C ALA A 113 13.43 -13.39 -9.09
N TYR A 114 14.40 -14.30 -8.88
CA TYR A 114 15.77 -14.09 -9.33
C TYR A 114 15.91 -14.12 -10.86
N ASP A 115 15.19 -15.02 -11.55
CA ASP A 115 15.18 -15.07 -13.02
C ASP A 115 14.57 -13.75 -13.57
N ALA A 116 13.48 -13.23 -12.98
CA ALA A 116 12.91 -11.93 -13.34
C ALA A 116 13.93 -10.77 -13.14
N ILE A 117 14.67 -10.77 -12.03
CA ILE A 117 15.77 -9.80 -11.80
C ILE A 117 16.83 -9.91 -12.91
N SER A 118 17.19 -11.13 -13.31
CA SER A 118 18.19 -11.41 -14.35
C SER A 118 17.75 -10.94 -15.74
N ASP A 119 16.44 -10.83 -15.95
CA ASP A 119 15.85 -10.32 -17.19
C ASP A 119 15.51 -8.82 -17.12
N ASN A 120 15.80 -8.16 -15.99
CA ASN A 120 15.36 -6.80 -15.67
C ASN A 120 13.83 -6.61 -15.69
N ASP A 121 13.09 -7.70 -15.46
CA ASP A 121 11.63 -7.70 -15.35
C ASP A 121 11.19 -7.29 -13.93
N PHE A 122 10.91 -6.00 -13.76
CA PHE A 122 10.45 -5.44 -12.49
C PHE A 122 9.10 -6.02 -12.07
N ASP A 123 8.15 -6.10 -12.99
CA ASP A 123 6.80 -6.57 -12.68
C ASP A 123 6.78 -8.04 -12.29
N GLY A 124 7.50 -8.88 -13.02
CA GLY A 124 7.66 -10.29 -12.67
C GLY A 124 8.31 -10.48 -11.30
N PHE A 125 9.35 -9.70 -10.98
CA PHE A 125 9.97 -9.71 -9.66
C PHE A 125 9.00 -9.29 -8.55
N ILE A 126 8.30 -8.17 -8.71
CA ILE A 126 7.35 -7.65 -7.70
C ILE A 126 6.22 -8.64 -7.46
N ASN A 127 5.61 -9.19 -8.52
CA ASN A 127 4.50 -10.14 -8.43
C ASN A 127 4.90 -11.40 -7.67
N GLU A 128 6.05 -12.00 -8.02
CA GLU A 128 6.51 -13.21 -7.34
C GLU A 128 6.85 -12.95 -5.88
N ARG A 129 7.50 -11.84 -5.59
CA ARG A 129 7.85 -11.48 -4.23
C ARG A 129 6.63 -11.16 -3.37
N GLU A 130 5.61 -10.52 -3.95
CA GLU A 130 4.32 -10.30 -3.30
C GLU A 130 3.66 -11.60 -2.91
N ASN A 131 3.61 -12.57 -3.82
CA ASN A 131 3.06 -13.90 -3.54
C ASN A 131 3.78 -14.58 -2.37
N LEU A 132 5.11 -14.56 -2.36
CA LEU A 132 5.92 -15.18 -1.30
C LEU A 132 5.69 -14.52 0.07
N ILE A 133 5.67 -13.19 0.13
CA ILE A 133 5.46 -12.44 1.37
C ILE A 133 4.02 -12.61 1.87
N SER A 134 3.04 -12.53 0.98
CA SER A 134 1.63 -12.71 1.32
C SER A 134 1.35 -14.12 1.85
N THR A 135 1.95 -15.13 1.23
CA THR A 135 1.85 -16.52 1.72
C THR A 135 2.43 -16.67 3.13
N GLU A 136 3.62 -16.13 3.37
CA GLU A 136 4.25 -16.16 4.69
C GLU A 136 3.41 -15.43 5.76
N ILE A 137 2.81 -14.29 5.39
CA ILE A 137 1.91 -13.56 6.29
C ILE A 137 0.70 -14.42 6.64
N LYS A 138 0.04 -14.99 5.63
CA LYS A 138 -1.14 -15.85 5.81
C LYS A 138 -0.84 -17.04 6.72
N GLU A 139 0.28 -17.71 6.50
CA GLU A 139 0.73 -18.82 7.35
C GLU A 139 0.95 -18.39 8.81
N LYS A 140 1.60 -17.22 9.03
CA LYS A 140 1.91 -16.74 10.39
C LYS A 140 0.69 -16.32 11.19
N ILE A 141 -0.34 -15.80 10.53
CA ILE A 141 -1.61 -15.43 11.20
C ILE A 141 -2.59 -16.58 11.26
N GLY A 142 -2.22 -17.77 10.73
CA GLY A 142 -3.11 -18.94 10.68
C GLY A 142 -4.29 -18.76 9.72
N TRP A 143 -4.14 -17.90 8.71
CA TRP A 143 -5.18 -17.60 7.74
C TRP A 143 -5.55 -18.85 6.94
N THR A 144 -6.84 -19.13 6.84
CA THR A 144 -7.40 -20.25 6.09
C THR A 144 -8.27 -19.74 4.94
N GLU A 145 -8.62 -20.59 3.98
CA GLU A 145 -9.53 -20.20 2.90
C GLU A 145 -10.93 -19.80 3.40
N ASN A 146 -11.30 -20.23 4.61
CA ASN A 146 -12.55 -19.80 5.26
C ASN A 146 -12.48 -18.38 5.82
N ASP A 147 -11.27 -17.84 5.98
CA ASP A 147 -11.05 -16.45 6.41
C ASP A 147 -11.14 -15.45 5.25
N LYS A 148 -11.43 -15.94 4.02
CA LYS A 148 -11.65 -15.09 2.83
C LYS A 148 -12.87 -14.20 2.97
N ASP A 149 -13.80 -14.51 3.87
CA ASP A 149 -15.02 -13.72 4.07
C ASP A 149 -14.82 -12.49 4.97
N ASP A 150 -13.61 -12.30 5.55
CA ASP A 150 -13.34 -11.20 6.49
C ASP A 150 -12.14 -10.30 6.10
N ASP A 151 -11.53 -10.49 4.92
CA ASP A 151 -10.39 -9.65 4.54
C ASP A 151 -10.55 -9.09 3.13
N THR A 152 -10.77 -7.79 3.11
CA THR A 152 -10.50 -6.85 2.02
C THR A 152 -10.27 -7.51 0.66
N GLN A 153 -11.33 -8.02 0.04
CA GLN A 153 -11.49 -7.82 -1.37
C GLN A 153 -11.32 -6.30 -1.58
N ASP A 154 -10.65 -5.87 -2.64
CA ASP A 154 -11.12 -4.69 -3.38
C ASP A 154 -12.59 -5.03 -3.68
N GLU A 155 -13.48 -4.75 -2.72
CA GLU A 155 -14.90 -4.97 -2.91
C GLU A 155 -15.23 -4.03 -4.05
N ASP A 156 -15.56 -4.63 -5.18
CA ASP A 156 -15.98 -3.90 -6.36
C ASP A 156 -17.00 -2.88 -5.88
N ILE A 157 -16.68 -1.60 -6.03
CA ILE A 157 -17.53 -0.50 -5.57
C ILE A 157 -18.99 -0.71 -6.01
N ASP A 158 -19.18 -1.36 -7.16
CA ASP A 158 -20.49 -1.74 -7.68
C ASP A 158 -21.21 -2.78 -6.80
N GLN A 159 -20.48 -3.64 -6.09
CA GLN A 159 -21.07 -4.58 -5.12
C GLN A 159 -21.36 -3.88 -3.80
N LEU A 160 -20.47 -3.00 -3.33
CA LEU A 160 -20.66 -2.23 -2.10
C LEU A 160 -21.91 -1.35 -2.16
N ILE A 161 -22.12 -0.61 -3.25
CA ILE A 161 -23.30 0.26 -3.39
C ILE A 161 -24.62 -0.51 -3.56
N GLN A 162 -24.56 -1.82 -3.86
CA GLN A 162 -25.74 -2.72 -3.86
C GLN A 162 -26.01 -3.34 -2.49
N SER A 163 -25.07 -3.22 -1.55
CA SER A 163 -25.20 -3.70 -0.18
C SER A 163 -26.04 -2.73 0.67
N PHE A 164 -26.31 -3.11 1.92
CA PHE A 164 -26.99 -2.25 2.89
C PHE A 164 -26.00 -1.70 3.90
N GLU A 165 -26.27 -0.50 4.42
CA GLU A 165 -25.54 0.02 5.60
C GLU A 165 -25.52 -1.02 6.74
N GLY A 166 -24.41 -1.09 7.44
CA GLY A 166 -24.20 -2.05 8.50
C GLY A 166 -23.08 -1.63 9.45
N GLU A 167 -22.60 -2.57 10.24
CA GLU A 167 -21.53 -2.27 11.22
C GLU A 167 -20.21 -1.80 10.58
N ARG A 168 -19.98 -2.16 9.30
CA ARG A 168 -18.72 -1.90 8.58
C ARG A 168 -18.89 -1.17 7.25
N LEU A 169 -20.09 -0.75 6.89
CA LEU A 169 -20.38 -0.01 5.65
C LEU A 169 -21.35 1.13 5.94
N GLU A 170 -21.00 2.32 5.50
CA GLU A 170 -21.83 3.52 5.65
C GLU A 170 -21.79 4.35 4.38
N PHE A 171 -22.91 4.96 4.03
CA PHE A 171 -23.05 5.84 2.88
C PHE A 171 -23.33 7.28 3.28
N LYS A 172 -22.72 8.21 2.55
CA LYS A 172 -23.02 9.64 2.67
C LYS A 172 -23.21 10.24 1.29
N SER A 173 -24.30 10.97 1.10
CA SER A 173 -24.57 11.62 -0.18
C SER A 173 -23.55 12.69 -0.53
N THR A 174 -22.96 13.36 0.49
CA THR A 174 -21.97 14.43 0.33
C THR A 174 -21.03 14.48 1.54
N PHE A 175 -19.89 15.13 1.38
CA PHE A 175 -18.94 15.41 2.46
C PHE A 175 -19.38 16.64 3.29
N LYS A 176 -19.80 17.71 2.61
CA LYS A 176 -20.17 18.96 3.28
C LYS A 176 -21.39 19.68 2.71
N LYS A 177 -21.78 19.39 1.48
CA LYS A 177 -22.86 20.09 0.82
C LYS A 177 -24.22 19.56 1.27
N ASN A 178 -25.04 20.43 1.82
CA ASN A 178 -26.45 20.15 2.03
C ASN A 178 -27.20 20.27 0.70
N LEU A 179 -27.75 19.15 0.22
CA LEU A 179 -28.40 19.08 -1.09
C LEU A 179 -29.70 19.87 -1.18
N GLU A 180 -30.37 20.15 -0.06
CA GLU A 180 -31.58 20.96 0.00
C GLU A 180 -31.25 22.45 -0.05
N THR A 181 -30.33 22.90 0.80
CA THR A 181 -29.97 24.32 0.92
C THR A 181 -28.90 24.76 -0.06
N GLN A 182 -28.23 23.82 -0.73
CA GLN A 182 -27.10 24.03 -1.65
C GLN A 182 -25.90 24.75 -1.02
N LYS A 183 -25.75 24.66 0.31
CA LYS A 183 -24.70 25.32 1.09
C LYS A 183 -23.87 24.31 1.86
N SER A 184 -22.70 24.74 2.31
CA SER A 184 -21.89 23.97 3.27
C SER A 184 -22.64 23.82 4.58
N ASP A 185 -22.56 22.62 5.16
CA ASP A 185 -23.24 22.24 6.39
C ASP A 185 -22.25 21.46 7.29
N GLU A 186 -21.91 22.05 8.43
CA GLU A 186 -20.97 21.44 9.39
C GLU A 186 -21.55 20.18 10.05
N ILE A 187 -22.89 20.01 10.07
CA ILE A 187 -23.50 18.78 10.60
C ILE A 187 -23.20 17.60 9.67
N ILE A 188 -23.19 17.83 8.36
CA ILE A 188 -22.84 16.79 7.36
C ILE A 188 -21.36 16.42 7.53
N LYS A 189 -20.45 17.39 7.60
CA LYS A 189 -19.03 17.13 7.84
C LYS A 189 -18.81 16.37 9.15
N PHE A 190 -19.47 16.78 10.21
CA PHE A 190 -19.39 16.10 11.51
C PHE A 190 -19.93 14.67 11.45
N SER A 191 -20.96 14.40 10.65
CA SER A 191 -21.49 13.05 10.45
C SER A 191 -20.46 12.13 9.77
N VAL A 192 -19.71 12.62 8.77
CA VAL A 192 -18.59 11.90 8.15
C VAL A 192 -17.51 11.60 9.19
N LEU A 193 -17.09 12.60 9.94
CA LEU A 193 -16.09 12.43 11.00
C LEU A 193 -16.51 11.40 12.04
N LYS A 194 -17.79 11.42 12.45
CA LYS A 194 -18.36 10.48 13.41
C LYS A 194 -18.30 9.04 12.90
N THR A 195 -18.57 8.83 11.62
CA THR A 195 -18.46 7.50 10.99
C THR A 195 -17.02 6.99 11.02
N ILE A 196 -16.06 7.83 10.59
CA ILE A 196 -14.62 7.48 10.63
C ILE A 196 -14.19 7.13 12.05
N ALA A 197 -14.56 7.97 13.05
CA ALA A 197 -14.24 7.70 14.45
C ALA A 197 -14.91 6.41 14.96
N GLY A 198 -16.12 6.09 14.49
CA GLY A 198 -16.82 4.86 14.80
C GLY A 198 -16.06 3.64 14.29
N PHE A 199 -15.64 3.64 13.03
CA PHE A 199 -14.87 2.56 12.42
C PHE A 199 -13.48 2.38 13.05
N LEU A 200 -12.79 3.47 13.38
CA LEU A 200 -11.52 3.43 14.10
C LEU A 200 -11.63 2.81 15.51
N ASN A 201 -12.79 2.93 16.16
CA ASN A 201 -13.06 2.34 17.48
C ASN A 201 -13.68 0.93 17.41
N ALA A 202 -13.96 0.44 16.23
CA ALA A 202 -14.49 -0.90 15.97
C ALA A 202 -13.44 -1.77 15.25
N GLN A 203 -13.88 -2.62 14.35
CA GLN A 203 -13.01 -3.49 13.53
C GLN A 203 -12.70 -2.90 12.14
N GLY A 204 -12.78 -1.58 11.99
CA GLY A 204 -12.70 -0.90 10.71
C GLY A 204 -14.05 -0.85 10.00
N GLY A 205 -14.05 -0.36 8.78
CA GLY A 205 -15.22 -0.26 7.92
C GLY A 205 -14.93 0.61 6.72
N THR A 206 -15.88 0.66 5.79
CA THR A 206 -15.82 1.44 4.56
C THR A 206 -16.89 2.53 4.57
N LEU A 207 -16.48 3.77 4.38
CA LEU A 207 -17.38 4.91 4.20
C LEU A 207 -17.34 5.36 2.74
N ILE A 208 -18.49 5.33 2.08
CA ILE A 208 -18.63 5.81 0.70
C ILE A 208 -19.31 7.17 0.70
N ILE A 209 -18.65 8.18 0.15
CA ILE A 209 -19.18 9.54 0.01
C ILE A 209 -19.51 9.80 -1.46
N GLY A 210 -20.68 10.34 -1.73
CA GLY A 210 -21.21 10.58 -3.07
C GLY A 210 -22.33 9.60 -3.46
N TYR A 211 -22.83 8.78 -2.54
CA TYR A 211 -23.93 7.85 -2.77
C TYR A 211 -25.12 8.11 -1.83
N ASN A 212 -26.33 8.13 -2.38
CA ASN A 212 -27.57 8.24 -1.63
C ASN A 212 -28.23 6.87 -1.48
N GLU A 213 -28.10 6.29 -0.29
CA GLU A 213 -28.66 4.97 0.01
C GLU A 213 -30.19 4.92 -0.12
N LYS A 214 -30.89 5.98 0.31
CA LYS A 214 -32.36 6.03 0.28
C LYS A 214 -32.92 6.01 -1.14
N GLU A 215 -32.25 6.73 -2.04
CA GLU A 215 -32.65 6.84 -3.44
C GLU A 215 -31.93 5.80 -4.30
N LYS A 216 -30.99 5.04 -3.73
CA LYS A 216 -30.12 4.09 -4.42
C LYS A 216 -29.50 4.70 -5.68
N SER A 217 -28.92 5.90 -5.52
CA SER A 217 -28.41 6.68 -6.64
C SER A 217 -27.04 7.27 -6.35
N VAL A 218 -26.19 7.29 -7.38
CA VAL A 218 -24.90 7.95 -7.34
C VAL A 218 -25.11 9.45 -7.45
N VAL A 219 -24.78 10.17 -6.38
CA VAL A 219 -24.82 11.64 -6.30
C VAL A 219 -23.58 12.24 -6.94
N GLY A 220 -22.42 11.66 -6.63
CA GLY A 220 -21.10 12.11 -7.06
C GLY A 220 -20.53 13.22 -6.17
N LEU A 221 -19.19 13.36 -6.20
CA LEU A 221 -18.46 14.40 -5.47
C LEU A 221 -18.55 15.79 -6.12
N GLU A 222 -19.02 15.88 -7.35
CA GLU A 222 -19.23 17.15 -8.08
C GLU A 222 -20.10 18.12 -7.28
N GLN A 223 -20.98 17.59 -6.42
CA GLN A 223 -21.79 18.42 -5.52
C GLN A 223 -20.92 19.14 -4.49
N ASP A 224 -19.98 18.43 -3.90
CA ASP A 224 -19.03 19.01 -2.95
C ASP A 224 -18.01 19.90 -3.64
N TYR A 225 -17.54 19.51 -4.83
CA TYR A 225 -16.57 20.31 -5.62
C TYR A 225 -17.05 21.74 -5.86
N GLN A 226 -18.35 21.95 -6.07
CA GLN A 226 -18.94 23.29 -6.26
C GLN A 226 -18.70 24.22 -5.05
N LEU A 227 -18.43 23.66 -3.87
CA LEU A 227 -18.17 24.39 -2.64
C LEU A 227 -16.68 24.40 -2.25
N MET A 228 -15.82 23.81 -3.10
CA MET A 228 -14.37 23.78 -2.90
C MET A 228 -13.70 24.97 -3.58
N LYS A 229 -12.51 25.33 -3.09
CA LYS A 229 -11.78 26.51 -3.55
C LYS A 229 -11.44 26.46 -5.05
N MET A 230 -10.98 25.31 -5.53
CA MET A 230 -10.62 25.09 -6.94
C MET A 230 -11.71 24.31 -7.70
N GLY A 231 -12.69 23.75 -7.01
CA GLY A 231 -13.78 23.01 -7.63
C GLY A 231 -13.38 21.63 -8.17
N ASP A 232 -12.38 20.99 -7.57
CA ASP A 232 -11.77 19.77 -8.05
C ASP A 232 -11.49 18.76 -6.93
N ARG A 233 -11.03 17.55 -7.33
CA ARG A 233 -10.65 16.47 -6.43
C ARG A 233 -9.54 16.88 -5.46
N ASP A 234 -8.51 17.56 -5.94
CA ASP A 234 -7.36 17.93 -5.11
C ASP A 234 -7.79 18.83 -3.95
N SER A 235 -8.71 19.77 -4.22
CA SER A 235 -9.29 20.64 -3.18
C SER A 235 -10.18 19.87 -2.20
N PHE A 236 -10.90 18.85 -2.67
CA PHE A 236 -11.68 17.96 -1.82
C PHE A 236 -10.76 17.17 -0.89
N GLU A 237 -9.76 16.50 -1.44
CA GLU A 237 -8.81 15.70 -0.69
C GLU A 237 -8.09 16.54 0.38
N LEU A 238 -7.64 17.73 0.02
CA LEU A 238 -6.99 18.65 0.94
C LEU A 238 -7.93 19.07 2.10
N GLU A 239 -9.19 19.44 1.80
CA GLU A 239 -10.15 19.83 2.81
C GLU A 239 -10.58 18.64 3.68
N PHE A 240 -10.77 17.47 3.09
CA PHE A 240 -11.08 16.24 3.81
C PHE A 240 -9.99 15.92 4.84
N TRP A 241 -8.72 15.81 4.41
CA TRP A 241 -7.61 15.51 5.31
C TRP A 241 -7.42 16.62 6.37
N SER A 242 -7.52 17.88 5.98
CA SER A 242 -7.43 18.99 6.92
C SER A 242 -8.51 18.91 8.00
N TYR A 243 -9.73 18.54 7.64
CA TYR A 243 -10.83 18.41 8.59
C TYR A 243 -10.66 17.20 9.50
N VAL A 244 -10.34 16.04 8.95
CA VAL A 244 -10.18 14.81 9.72
C VAL A 244 -8.98 14.90 10.66
N GLU A 245 -7.81 15.35 10.19
CA GLU A 245 -6.60 15.53 11.00
C GLU A 245 -6.71 16.63 12.06
N SER A 246 -7.63 17.57 11.92
CA SER A 246 -7.85 18.59 12.96
C SER A 246 -8.72 18.09 14.11
N ASN A 247 -9.42 16.96 13.94
CA ASN A 247 -10.37 16.40 14.90
C ASN A 247 -9.97 15.04 15.48
N ILE A 248 -9.11 14.30 14.79
CA ILE A 248 -8.59 13.00 15.24
C ILE A 248 -7.07 13.04 15.18
N ASP A 249 -6.41 12.32 16.08
CA ASP A 249 -4.95 12.27 16.15
C ASP A 249 -4.33 11.86 14.80
N LYS A 250 -3.37 12.66 14.34
CA LYS A 250 -2.74 12.49 13.01
C LYS A 250 -2.04 11.16 12.83
N GLU A 251 -1.43 10.61 13.88
CA GLU A 251 -0.73 9.33 13.78
C GLU A 251 -1.73 8.18 13.66
N ILE A 252 -2.90 8.29 14.31
CA ILE A 252 -3.99 7.32 14.17
C ILE A 252 -4.53 7.35 12.74
N ILE A 253 -4.82 8.54 12.21
CA ILE A 253 -5.36 8.73 10.86
C ILE A 253 -4.40 8.16 9.81
N LYS A 254 -3.14 8.56 9.84
CA LYS A 254 -2.12 8.11 8.86
C LYS A 254 -1.87 6.61 8.85
N SER A 255 -2.18 5.93 9.93
CA SER A 255 -1.94 4.50 10.08
C SER A 255 -3.15 3.63 9.76
N ASN A 256 -4.36 4.20 9.75
CA ASN A 256 -5.59 3.43 9.74
C ASN A 256 -6.67 3.96 8.79
N VAL A 257 -6.46 5.08 8.13
CA VAL A 257 -7.45 5.66 7.21
C VAL A 257 -6.80 5.89 5.86
N ASP A 258 -7.40 5.32 4.83
CA ASP A 258 -7.07 5.56 3.44
C ASP A 258 -8.22 6.34 2.77
N LEU A 259 -7.92 7.07 1.71
CA LEU A 259 -8.91 7.77 0.89
C LEU A 259 -8.61 7.44 -0.57
N GLU A 260 -9.53 6.78 -1.21
CA GLU A 260 -9.47 6.41 -2.61
C GLU A 260 -10.65 7.03 -3.37
N PHE A 261 -10.54 7.09 -4.70
CA PHE A 261 -11.58 7.66 -5.55
C PHE A 261 -11.95 6.66 -6.64
N GLU A 262 -13.24 6.36 -6.73
CA GLU A 262 -13.79 5.42 -7.69
C GLU A 262 -14.82 6.10 -8.60
N ILE A 263 -14.99 5.59 -9.82
CA ILE A 263 -15.96 6.12 -10.79
C ILE A 263 -17.07 5.11 -10.97
N VAL A 264 -18.29 5.51 -10.61
CA VAL A 264 -19.51 4.73 -10.78
C VAL A 264 -20.53 5.56 -11.57
N ASP A 265 -21.12 4.99 -12.60
CA ASP A 265 -22.08 5.68 -13.48
C ASP A 265 -21.55 7.03 -14.04
N GLY A 266 -20.24 7.12 -14.26
CA GLY A 266 -19.58 8.33 -14.78
C GLY A 266 -19.44 9.46 -13.75
N LYS A 267 -19.69 9.20 -12.46
CA LYS A 267 -19.50 10.14 -11.35
C LYS A 267 -18.47 9.62 -10.38
N GLU A 268 -17.74 10.52 -9.76
CA GLU A 268 -16.70 10.20 -8.81
C GLU A 268 -17.25 10.05 -7.39
N LEU A 269 -16.84 8.99 -6.71
CA LEU A 269 -17.11 8.70 -5.30
C LEU A 269 -15.80 8.73 -4.51
N ALA A 270 -15.88 9.08 -3.22
CA ALA A 270 -14.77 8.89 -2.30
C ALA A 270 -15.04 7.67 -1.41
N VAL A 271 -14.04 6.80 -1.30
CA VAL A 271 -14.03 5.60 -0.47
C VAL A 271 -13.00 5.81 0.63
N VAL A 272 -13.43 5.69 1.87
CA VAL A 272 -12.63 5.99 3.06
C VAL A 272 -12.53 4.77 3.95
#